data_34be465a0cc722c5a562014300f94d7a
#
_entry.id   34be465a0cc722c5a562014300f94d7a
#
_cell.length_a   1.000
_cell.length_b   1.000
_cell.length_c   1.000
_cell.angle_alpha   90.00
_cell.angle_beta   90.00
_cell.angle_gamma   90.00
#
_symmetry.space_group_name_H-M   'P 1'
#
loop_
_entity.id
_entity.type
_entity.pdbx_description
1 polymer ?
#
loop_
_entity_poly.entity_id
_entity_poly.type
_entity_poly.pdbx_seq_one_letter_code
_entity_poly.pdbx_strand_id
1 'polypeptide(L)'
;GGSTITQQLLKSNVFDFMSENGMVDKIERKLQEQYLAVKLEEVMTKDEILESYLNTINLGQNSLGVQAASNRYFGKNVSELTLSEAAVLAAITKSPNALNPITHPEENAARRTYVLKYMLDQGYISQSRYEEAMEDDVYSRIREYNAETETSSTIYSYFDDEVIDQVRKDLVEKAGYSETQAFNALYGSGLKIYTTQDPKVQKVLDEEFANPANFPEKSKIGLEWAMSVVGEDGETKNYSQEMLSAYFKQTDKDYEILYDTEEEARAAIDAYVSTLGITDEDTVYERCEFTIQPQASMVIMNQSTGEVVAMIGGRGEKTGNRTLNRASDTCRNPGSTFKVVAAYAPAFEALGYGPGTVQYDGPFAYNEGGRQGRLVNNWDKNTQYRGWTTLREGITRSMNVMAVKTITDVTPTVAVDYLLRFGFTSLELEGPNADYNQSAALGGLTNGVSNLELTAAYAAIANKGTYMKPRLYTKVVDNDGNVVLDNQPETTQVISEQNAWLLVDCMKDVVNGAGGTGSKARISGMTTAGKTGTTSKNVDVWFEGMTPYYTAGIWVGYDNSGY
;
A
#
# COMPACT_ATOMS: atom_id res chain seq x y z
N GLY A 1 -33.24 -5.50 -21.81
CA GLY A 1 -32.49 -5.62 -23.06
C GLY A 1 -31.26 -6.45 -22.85
N GLY A 2 -31.04 -7.49 -23.68
CA GLY A 2 -29.85 -8.32 -23.62
C GLY A 2 -28.76 -7.73 -24.54
N SER A 3 -27.49 -7.86 -24.15
CA SER A 3 -26.34 -7.65 -25.04
C SER A 3 -25.92 -8.96 -25.65
N THR A 4 -25.44 -8.94 -26.91
CA THR A 4 -24.85 -10.13 -27.53
C THR A 4 -23.51 -10.48 -26.88
N ILE A 5 -22.99 -11.70 -27.12
CA ILE A 5 -21.65 -12.12 -26.68
C ILE A 5 -20.59 -11.17 -27.28
N THR A 6 -20.72 -10.82 -28.56
CA THR A 6 -19.84 -9.87 -29.25
C THR A 6 -19.80 -8.50 -28.55
N GLN A 7 -20.96 -7.96 -28.14
CA GLN A 7 -21.03 -6.70 -27.39
C GLN A 7 -20.41 -6.82 -25.97
N GLN A 8 -20.60 -7.98 -25.32
CA GLN A 8 -20.01 -8.22 -23.99
C GLN A 8 -18.49 -8.37 -24.09
N LEU A 9 -17.97 -9.05 -25.13
CA LEU A 9 -16.55 -9.13 -25.39
C LEU A 9 -15.93 -7.74 -25.55
N LEU A 10 -16.54 -6.88 -26.36
CA LEU A 10 -16.09 -5.50 -26.56
C LEU A 10 -16.14 -4.69 -25.25
N LYS A 11 -17.25 -4.80 -24.51
CA LYS A 11 -17.37 -4.12 -23.22
C LYS A 11 -16.24 -4.47 -22.27
N SER A 12 -15.87 -5.75 -22.20
CA SER A 12 -14.88 -6.24 -21.22
C SER A 12 -13.42 -5.97 -21.64
N ASN A 13 -13.15 -5.75 -22.94
CA ASN A 13 -11.78 -5.68 -23.44
C ASN A 13 -11.42 -4.35 -24.13
N VAL A 14 -12.41 -3.56 -24.55
CA VAL A 14 -12.18 -2.32 -25.31
C VAL A 14 -12.61 -1.08 -24.55
N PHE A 15 -13.69 -1.17 -23.76
CA PHE A 15 -14.25 -0.02 -23.08
C PHE A 15 -13.85 0.04 -21.60
N ASP A 16 -13.51 1.23 -21.14
CA ASP A 16 -13.27 1.50 -19.72
C ASP A 16 -14.57 1.87 -19.00
N PHE A 17 -15.39 0.84 -18.71
CA PHE A 17 -16.68 1.02 -18.04
C PHE A 17 -16.55 1.32 -16.53
N MET A 18 -15.34 1.19 -15.95
CA MET A 18 -15.07 1.52 -14.55
C MET A 18 -15.01 3.02 -14.31
N SER A 19 -14.66 3.80 -15.35
CA SER A 19 -14.59 5.27 -15.29
C SER A 19 -15.89 6.01 -15.65
N GLU A 20 -16.98 5.27 -15.94
CA GLU A 20 -18.26 5.86 -16.35
C GLU A 20 -18.99 6.59 -15.20
N ASN A 21 -19.22 7.89 -15.37
CA ASN A 21 -19.81 8.77 -14.35
C ASN A 21 -21.26 9.23 -14.67
N GLY A 22 -22.01 8.49 -15.50
CA GLY A 22 -23.37 8.91 -15.78
C GLY A 22 -24.16 8.10 -16.81
N MET A 23 -25.39 8.53 -17.07
CA MET A 23 -26.27 7.90 -18.05
C MET A 23 -25.81 8.19 -19.49
N VAL A 24 -25.22 9.35 -19.72
CA VAL A 24 -24.75 9.78 -21.06
C VAL A 24 -23.61 8.87 -21.50
N ASP A 25 -22.61 8.66 -20.65
CA ASP A 25 -21.45 7.79 -20.94
C ASP A 25 -21.90 6.34 -21.24
N LYS A 26 -22.87 5.84 -20.47
CA LYS A 26 -23.46 4.51 -20.70
C LYS A 26 -24.17 4.39 -22.05
N ILE A 27 -24.87 5.44 -22.49
CA ILE A 27 -25.56 5.44 -23.79
C ILE A 27 -24.56 5.52 -24.92
N GLU A 28 -23.55 6.39 -24.80
CA GLU A 28 -22.48 6.53 -25.80
C GLU A 28 -21.74 5.22 -25.99
N ARG A 29 -21.27 4.60 -24.90
CA ARG A 29 -20.64 3.29 -24.96
C ARG A 29 -21.55 2.25 -25.60
N LYS A 30 -22.85 2.23 -25.28
CA LYS A 30 -23.78 1.26 -25.88
C LYS A 30 -23.94 1.43 -27.38
N LEU A 31 -23.88 2.64 -27.90
CA LEU A 31 -23.90 2.89 -29.33
C LEU A 31 -22.59 2.43 -30.00
N GLN A 32 -21.46 2.73 -29.34
CA GLN A 32 -20.14 2.29 -29.81
C GLN A 32 -20.02 0.75 -29.79
N GLU A 33 -20.49 0.07 -28.71
CA GLU A 33 -20.53 -1.39 -28.64
C GLU A 33 -21.32 -2.01 -29.81
N GLN A 34 -22.48 -1.44 -30.16
CA GLN A 34 -23.29 -1.95 -31.25
C GLN A 34 -22.59 -1.79 -32.62
N TYR A 35 -22.01 -0.62 -32.87
CA TYR A 35 -21.29 -0.36 -34.10
C TYR A 35 -20.06 -1.26 -34.25
N LEU A 36 -19.24 -1.33 -33.21
CA LEU A 36 -18.02 -2.14 -33.21
C LEU A 36 -18.32 -3.64 -33.24
N ALA A 37 -19.44 -4.10 -32.64
CA ALA A 37 -19.82 -5.50 -32.70
C ALA A 37 -20.08 -5.98 -34.15
N VAL A 38 -20.74 -5.14 -34.96
CA VAL A 38 -20.96 -5.44 -36.40
C VAL A 38 -19.60 -5.50 -37.12
N LYS A 39 -18.70 -4.56 -36.81
CA LYS A 39 -17.36 -4.56 -37.47
C LYS A 39 -16.50 -5.72 -37.02
N LEU A 40 -16.58 -6.13 -35.78
CA LEU A 40 -15.84 -7.29 -35.26
C LEU A 40 -16.29 -8.59 -35.94
N GLU A 41 -17.59 -8.76 -36.17
CA GLU A 41 -18.17 -9.92 -36.87
C GLU A 41 -17.85 -9.97 -38.38
N GLU A 42 -17.35 -8.86 -38.97
CA GLU A 42 -16.81 -8.86 -40.34
C GLU A 42 -15.39 -9.44 -40.41
N VAL A 43 -14.62 -9.42 -39.32
CA VAL A 43 -13.19 -9.77 -39.27
C VAL A 43 -12.88 -11.00 -38.39
N MET A 44 -13.78 -11.40 -37.51
CA MET A 44 -13.65 -12.58 -36.66
C MET A 44 -14.84 -13.52 -36.85
N THR A 45 -14.55 -14.82 -36.86
CA THR A 45 -15.59 -15.86 -36.86
C THR A 45 -16.33 -15.93 -35.53
N LYS A 46 -17.50 -16.55 -35.51
CA LYS A 46 -18.28 -16.75 -34.27
C LYS A 46 -17.53 -17.59 -33.22
N ASP A 47 -16.75 -18.56 -33.68
CA ASP A 47 -15.94 -19.42 -32.82
C ASP A 47 -14.79 -18.63 -32.18
N GLU A 48 -14.10 -17.80 -32.92
CA GLU A 48 -13.04 -16.91 -32.39
C GLU A 48 -13.60 -15.88 -31.39
N ILE A 49 -14.78 -15.32 -31.69
CA ILE A 49 -15.47 -14.40 -30.77
C ILE A 49 -15.86 -15.12 -29.48
N LEU A 50 -16.40 -16.35 -29.59
CA LEU A 50 -16.81 -17.15 -28.43
C LEU A 50 -15.59 -17.57 -27.59
N GLU A 51 -14.52 -18.02 -28.23
CA GLU A 51 -13.25 -18.35 -27.57
C GLU A 51 -12.67 -17.14 -26.82
N SER A 52 -12.60 -16.00 -27.50
CA SER A 52 -12.13 -14.75 -26.88
C SER A 52 -13.01 -14.34 -25.69
N TYR A 53 -14.32 -14.47 -25.80
CA TYR A 53 -15.25 -14.19 -24.72
C TYR A 53 -15.04 -15.11 -23.53
N LEU A 54 -14.95 -16.43 -23.77
CA LEU A 54 -14.75 -17.43 -22.72
C LEU A 54 -13.40 -17.29 -22.02
N ASN A 55 -12.38 -16.74 -22.70
CA ASN A 55 -11.06 -16.49 -22.12
C ASN A 55 -10.96 -15.19 -21.34
N THR A 56 -11.94 -14.28 -21.47
CA THR A 56 -11.82 -12.92 -20.87
C THR A 56 -12.97 -12.56 -19.92
N ILE A 57 -14.07 -13.34 -19.91
CA ILE A 57 -15.22 -13.03 -19.05
C ILE A 57 -14.87 -13.13 -17.57
N ASN A 58 -15.33 -12.13 -16.79
CA ASN A 58 -15.20 -12.15 -15.33
C ASN A 58 -16.21 -13.15 -14.73
N LEU A 59 -15.69 -14.13 -14.02
CA LEU A 59 -16.46 -15.20 -13.36
C LEU A 59 -16.36 -15.14 -11.81
N GLY A 60 -16.02 -13.97 -11.26
CA GLY A 60 -15.89 -13.77 -9.82
C GLY A 60 -14.57 -14.28 -9.24
N GLN A 61 -14.30 -14.00 -7.97
CA GLN A 61 -13.07 -14.43 -7.27
C GLN A 61 -11.78 -14.13 -8.05
N ASN A 62 -11.71 -12.96 -8.71
CA ASN A 62 -10.61 -12.54 -9.59
C ASN A 62 -10.31 -13.52 -10.74
N SER A 63 -11.28 -14.36 -11.11
CA SER A 63 -11.13 -15.35 -12.19
C SER A 63 -11.60 -14.75 -13.51
N LEU A 64 -10.68 -14.42 -14.39
CA LEU A 64 -10.95 -14.01 -15.76
C LEU A 64 -10.78 -15.21 -16.68
N GLY A 65 -11.85 -15.51 -17.43
CA GLY A 65 -11.94 -16.66 -18.31
C GLY A 65 -12.29 -17.97 -17.61
N VAL A 66 -12.81 -18.90 -18.42
CA VAL A 66 -13.34 -20.20 -17.93
C VAL A 66 -12.25 -21.12 -17.39
N GLN A 67 -11.01 -21.04 -17.88
CA GLN A 67 -9.91 -21.85 -17.36
C GLN A 67 -9.53 -21.42 -15.94
N ALA A 68 -9.41 -20.11 -15.71
CA ALA A 68 -9.11 -19.57 -14.38
C ALA A 68 -10.24 -19.90 -13.39
N ALA A 69 -11.50 -19.76 -13.82
CA ALA A 69 -12.65 -20.09 -13.00
C ALA A 69 -12.74 -21.60 -12.71
N SER A 70 -12.44 -22.48 -13.67
CA SER A 70 -12.38 -23.92 -13.47
C SER A 70 -11.36 -24.30 -12.39
N ASN A 71 -10.17 -23.74 -12.47
CA ASN A 71 -9.12 -23.94 -11.46
C ASN A 71 -9.56 -23.38 -10.09
N ARG A 72 -10.16 -22.18 -10.07
CA ARG A 72 -10.56 -21.51 -8.81
C ARG A 72 -11.68 -22.22 -8.06
N TYR A 73 -12.67 -22.72 -8.79
CA TYR A 73 -13.86 -23.32 -8.16
C TYR A 73 -13.76 -24.84 -8.00
N PHE A 74 -12.99 -25.53 -8.87
CA PHE A 74 -12.99 -26.98 -8.95
C PHE A 74 -11.58 -27.62 -8.93
N GLY A 75 -10.49 -26.81 -9.02
CA GLY A 75 -9.12 -27.34 -9.01
C GLY A 75 -8.71 -28.15 -10.24
N LYS A 76 -9.34 -27.95 -11.40
CA LYS A 76 -9.10 -28.75 -12.60
C LYS A 76 -9.15 -27.92 -13.89
N ASN A 77 -8.65 -28.52 -14.98
CA ASN A 77 -8.73 -27.90 -16.29
C ASN A 77 -10.17 -27.80 -16.77
N VAL A 78 -10.46 -26.77 -17.58
CA VAL A 78 -11.80 -26.55 -18.15
C VAL A 78 -12.28 -27.74 -19.00
N SER A 79 -11.38 -28.46 -19.64
CA SER A 79 -11.67 -29.66 -20.44
C SER A 79 -12.14 -30.87 -19.59
N GLU A 80 -11.92 -30.84 -18.28
CA GLU A 80 -12.28 -31.90 -17.34
C GLU A 80 -13.58 -31.61 -16.58
N LEU A 81 -14.22 -30.46 -16.87
CA LEU A 81 -15.49 -30.09 -16.24
C LEU A 81 -16.63 -31.03 -16.63
N THR A 82 -17.41 -31.44 -15.65
CA THR A 82 -18.68 -32.09 -15.89
C THR A 82 -19.72 -31.10 -16.44
N LEU A 83 -20.84 -31.61 -16.97
CA LEU A 83 -21.96 -30.77 -17.41
C LEU A 83 -22.47 -29.88 -16.27
N SER A 84 -22.58 -30.46 -15.09
CA SER A 84 -23.02 -29.78 -13.88
C SER A 84 -22.09 -28.59 -13.52
N GLU A 85 -20.80 -28.81 -13.51
CA GLU A 85 -19.79 -27.81 -13.21
C GLU A 85 -19.72 -26.69 -14.26
N ALA A 86 -19.79 -27.06 -15.55
CA ALA A 86 -19.87 -26.09 -16.63
C ALA A 86 -21.14 -25.20 -16.53
N ALA A 87 -22.27 -25.77 -16.08
CA ALA A 87 -23.49 -25.02 -15.86
C ALA A 87 -23.39 -24.07 -14.64
N VAL A 88 -22.60 -24.41 -13.61
CA VAL A 88 -22.26 -23.49 -12.49
C VAL A 88 -21.52 -22.28 -13.01
N LEU A 89 -20.46 -22.48 -13.83
CA LEU A 89 -19.70 -21.35 -14.39
C LEU A 89 -20.58 -20.50 -15.32
N ALA A 90 -21.41 -21.11 -16.14
CA ALA A 90 -22.33 -20.38 -17.00
C ALA A 90 -23.35 -19.55 -16.21
N ALA A 91 -23.75 -20.00 -15.02
CA ALA A 91 -24.66 -19.27 -14.14
C ALA A 91 -24.06 -17.97 -13.62
N ILE A 92 -22.75 -17.92 -13.37
CA ILE A 92 -22.02 -16.75 -12.84
C ILE A 92 -22.08 -15.56 -13.79
N THR A 93 -22.10 -15.80 -15.10
CA THR A 93 -21.92 -14.79 -16.17
C THR A 93 -22.90 -13.60 -16.07
N LYS A 94 -24.07 -13.79 -15.48
CA LYS A 94 -25.10 -12.74 -15.37
C LYS A 94 -24.74 -11.69 -14.31
N SER A 95 -24.14 -12.10 -13.20
CA SER A 95 -23.77 -11.24 -12.07
C SER A 95 -22.70 -11.96 -11.22
N PRO A 96 -21.40 -11.72 -11.49
CA PRO A 96 -20.31 -12.46 -10.86
C PRO A 96 -20.29 -12.41 -9.32
N ASN A 97 -20.76 -11.33 -8.72
CA ASN A 97 -20.84 -11.20 -7.27
C ASN A 97 -22.07 -11.90 -6.69
N ALA A 98 -23.28 -11.59 -7.20
CA ALA A 98 -24.54 -12.11 -6.67
C ALA A 98 -24.82 -13.59 -7.03
N LEU A 99 -24.07 -14.15 -7.98
CA LEU A 99 -24.20 -15.56 -8.42
C LEU A 99 -22.89 -16.32 -8.21
N ASN A 100 -22.09 -15.90 -7.24
CA ASN A 100 -20.85 -16.57 -6.89
C ASN A 100 -21.15 -17.90 -6.17
N PRO A 101 -20.66 -19.05 -6.65
CA PRO A 101 -21.04 -20.36 -6.08
C PRO A 101 -20.44 -20.63 -4.69
N ILE A 102 -19.45 -19.84 -4.24
CA ILE A 102 -18.86 -19.94 -2.89
C ILE A 102 -19.68 -19.12 -1.89
N THR A 103 -19.97 -17.85 -2.22
CA THR A 103 -20.62 -16.91 -1.29
C THR A 103 -22.14 -16.89 -1.42
N HIS A 104 -22.69 -17.27 -2.59
CA HIS A 104 -24.12 -17.29 -2.91
C HIS A 104 -24.51 -18.60 -3.63
N PRO A 105 -24.29 -19.75 -2.98
CA PRO A 105 -24.51 -21.07 -3.61
C PRO A 105 -25.97 -21.32 -4.02
N GLU A 106 -26.93 -20.83 -3.25
CA GLU A 106 -28.37 -21.05 -3.52
C GLU A 106 -28.84 -20.26 -4.75
N GLU A 107 -28.42 -19.01 -4.89
CA GLU A 107 -28.72 -18.17 -6.04
C GLU A 107 -28.04 -18.70 -7.31
N ASN A 108 -26.81 -19.19 -7.19
CA ASN A 108 -26.15 -19.85 -8.30
C ASN A 108 -26.85 -21.14 -8.68
N ALA A 109 -27.28 -21.99 -7.73
CA ALA A 109 -28.00 -23.24 -7.97
C ALA A 109 -29.34 -23.00 -8.69
N ALA A 110 -30.08 -21.98 -8.26
CA ALA A 110 -31.30 -21.58 -8.94
C ALA A 110 -31.02 -21.18 -10.41
N ARG A 111 -29.96 -20.42 -10.65
CA ARG A 111 -29.55 -19.98 -12.01
C ARG A 111 -29.03 -21.16 -12.84
N ARG A 112 -28.24 -22.06 -12.27
CA ARG A 112 -27.75 -23.30 -12.90
C ARG A 112 -28.91 -24.16 -13.41
N THR A 113 -29.96 -24.31 -12.62
CA THR A 113 -31.18 -25.02 -13.03
C THR A 113 -31.80 -24.44 -14.31
N TYR A 114 -31.85 -23.12 -14.44
CA TYR A 114 -32.29 -22.49 -15.70
C TYR A 114 -31.35 -22.77 -16.87
N VAL A 115 -30.03 -22.74 -16.67
CA VAL A 115 -29.06 -23.06 -17.71
C VAL A 115 -29.27 -24.47 -18.23
N LEU A 116 -29.34 -25.47 -17.35
CA LEU A 116 -29.53 -26.87 -17.71
C LEU A 116 -30.86 -27.08 -18.42
N LYS A 117 -31.92 -26.43 -17.92
CA LYS A 117 -33.25 -26.52 -18.53
C LYS A 117 -33.27 -25.96 -19.96
N TYR A 118 -32.65 -24.79 -20.20
CA TYR A 118 -32.55 -24.23 -21.54
C TYR A 118 -31.72 -25.11 -22.48
N MET A 119 -30.67 -25.78 -22.00
CA MET A 119 -29.89 -26.73 -22.79
C MET A 119 -30.75 -27.95 -23.19
N LEU A 120 -31.61 -28.44 -22.29
CA LEU A 120 -32.56 -29.51 -22.58
C LEU A 120 -33.62 -29.05 -23.60
N ASP A 121 -34.26 -27.93 -23.35
CA ASP A 121 -35.36 -27.39 -24.19
C ASP A 121 -34.86 -27.08 -25.63
N GLN A 122 -33.58 -26.74 -25.79
CA GLN A 122 -32.96 -26.49 -27.09
C GLN A 122 -32.30 -27.73 -27.71
N GLY A 123 -32.36 -28.89 -27.05
CA GLY A 123 -31.83 -30.15 -27.57
C GLY A 123 -30.30 -30.30 -27.50
N TYR A 124 -29.60 -29.47 -26.76
CA TYR A 124 -28.15 -29.61 -26.55
C TYR A 124 -27.78 -30.78 -25.63
N ILE A 125 -28.67 -31.14 -24.71
CA ILE A 125 -28.52 -32.29 -23.83
C ILE A 125 -29.78 -33.17 -23.85
N SER A 126 -29.61 -34.47 -23.59
CA SER A 126 -30.72 -35.38 -23.43
C SER A 126 -31.38 -35.25 -22.05
N GLN A 127 -32.61 -35.78 -21.90
CA GLN A 127 -33.30 -35.82 -20.63
C GLN A 127 -32.46 -36.52 -19.55
N SER A 128 -31.84 -37.66 -19.87
CA SER A 128 -30.97 -38.40 -18.93
C SER A 128 -29.79 -37.58 -18.45
N ARG A 129 -29.10 -36.82 -19.34
CA ARG A 129 -27.99 -35.95 -18.96
C ARG A 129 -28.44 -34.76 -18.12
N TYR A 130 -29.66 -34.25 -18.35
CA TYR A 130 -30.23 -33.21 -17.53
C TYR A 130 -30.48 -33.72 -16.11
N GLU A 131 -31.12 -34.90 -15.95
CA GLU A 131 -31.41 -35.53 -14.67
C GLU A 131 -30.12 -35.81 -13.89
N GLU A 132 -29.14 -36.43 -14.54
CA GLU A 132 -27.80 -36.68 -13.96
C GLU A 132 -27.14 -35.38 -13.44
N ALA A 133 -27.18 -34.33 -14.25
CA ALA A 133 -26.59 -33.03 -13.84
C ALA A 133 -27.41 -32.38 -12.69
N MET A 134 -28.71 -32.57 -12.62
CA MET A 134 -29.54 -32.02 -11.54
C MET A 134 -29.33 -32.74 -10.21
N GLU A 135 -29.08 -34.06 -10.25
CA GLU A 135 -28.81 -34.89 -9.06
C GLU A 135 -27.37 -34.70 -8.52
N ASP A 136 -26.46 -34.12 -9.33
CA ASP A 136 -25.08 -33.92 -8.94
C ASP A 136 -24.91 -32.88 -7.81
N ASP A 137 -24.29 -33.29 -6.70
CA ASP A 137 -24.01 -32.46 -5.53
C ASP A 137 -22.72 -31.59 -5.75
N VAL A 138 -22.74 -30.75 -6.79
CA VAL A 138 -21.61 -29.91 -7.19
C VAL A 138 -21.24 -28.89 -6.14
N TYR A 139 -22.18 -28.37 -5.35
CA TYR A 139 -21.90 -27.32 -4.36
C TYR A 139 -21.20 -27.85 -3.11
N SER A 140 -21.39 -29.11 -2.74
CA SER A 140 -20.60 -29.73 -1.66
C SER A 140 -19.14 -29.87 -2.10
N ARG A 141 -18.88 -30.29 -3.35
CA ARG A 141 -17.51 -30.35 -3.88
C ARG A 141 -16.85 -28.95 -3.95
N ILE A 142 -17.58 -27.91 -4.35
CA ILE A 142 -17.07 -26.53 -4.32
C ILE A 142 -16.71 -26.13 -2.90
N ARG A 143 -17.56 -26.42 -1.92
CA ARG A 143 -17.31 -26.11 -0.50
C ARG A 143 -16.07 -26.83 0.03
N GLU A 144 -15.97 -28.14 -0.20
CA GLU A 144 -14.83 -28.95 0.24
C GLU A 144 -13.52 -28.47 -0.36
N TYR A 145 -13.48 -28.29 -1.69
CA TYR A 145 -12.30 -27.79 -2.40
C TYR A 145 -11.88 -26.39 -1.92
N ASN A 146 -12.84 -25.50 -1.69
CA ASN A 146 -12.53 -24.14 -1.26
C ASN A 146 -12.19 -24.06 0.24
N ALA A 147 -12.73 -24.92 1.09
CA ALA A 147 -12.30 -25.04 2.47
C ALA A 147 -10.84 -25.54 2.58
N GLU A 148 -10.45 -26.50 1.74
CA GLU A 148 -9.05 -26.93 1.62
C GLU A 148 -8.15 -25.81 1.06
N THR A 149 -8.66 -25.04 0.12
CA THR A 149 -7.92 -23.95 -0.54
C THR A 149 -7.84 -22.69 0.33
N GLU A 150 -8.87 -22.41 1.16
CA GLU A 150 -8.81 -21.32 2.15
C GLU A 150 -7.75 -21.56 3.23
N THR A 151 -7.52 -22.82 3.61
CA THR A 151 -6.38 -23.19 4.46
C THR A 151 -5.04 -23.11 3.72
N SER A 152 -5.05 -23.03 2.39
CA SER A 152 -3.88 -22.92 1.51
C SER A 152 -3.88 -21.66 0.63
N SER A 153 -4.77 -20.70 0.88
CA SER A 153 -4.76 -19.44 0.12
C SER A 153 -3.41 -18.75 0.30
N THR A 154 -2.65 -18.63 -0.78
CA THR A 154 -1.35 -17.97 -0.74
C THR A 154 -1.59 -16.52 -0.39
N ILE A 155 -1.23 -16.15 0.84
CA ILE A 155 -1.17 -14.75 1.23
C ILE A 155 0.12 -14.20 0.61
N TYR A 156 -0.04 -13.25 -0.29
CA TYR A 156 1.08 -12.56 -0.91
C TYR A 156 1.80 -11.68 0.12
N SER A 157 3.10 -11.49 -0.06
CA SER A 157 3.86 -10.55 0.76
C SER A 157 3.40 -9.11 0.51
N TYR A 158 3.77 -8.18 1.40
CA TYR A 158 3.56 -6.74 1.15
C TYR A 158 4.31 -6.27 -0.09
N PHE A 159 5.45 -6.89 -0.39
CA PHE A 159 6.21 -6.63 -1.60
C PHE A 159 5.41 -7.02 -2.85
N ASP A 160 4.78 -8.20 -2.86
CA ASP A 160 4.01 -8.67 -4.03
C ASP A 160 2.78 -7.80 -4.27
N ASP A 161 2.06 -7.40 -3.21
CA ASP A 161 0.92 -6.48 -3.33
C ASP A 161 1.36 -5.14 -3.96
N GLU A 162 2.49 -4.58 -3.52
CA GLU A 162 3.06 -3.34 -4.08
C GLU A 162 3.50 -3.49 -5.54
N VAL A 163 4.09 -4.65 -5.91
CA VAL A 163 4.42 -4.97 -7.31
C VAL A 163 3.16 -4.94 -8.18
N ILE A 164 2.07 -5.57 -7.72
CA ILE A 164 0.81 -5.61 -8.46
C ILE A 164 0.29 -4.19 -8.70
N ASP A 165 0.31 -3.34 -7.68
CA ASP A 165 -0.18 -1.96 -7.78
C ASP A 165 0.73 -1.09 -8.67
N GLN A 166 2.05 -1.22 -8.56
CA GLN A 166 2.99 -0.52 -9.43
C GLN A 166 2.83 -0.95 -10.90
N VAL A 167 2.75 -2.27 -11.18
CA VAL A 167 2.56 -2.77 -12.54
C VAL A 167 1.22 -2.32 -13.11
N ARG A 168 0.12 -2.37 -12.33
CA ARG A 168 -1.18 -1.88 -12.77
C ARG A 168 -1.12 -0.40 -13.18
N LYS A 169 -0.52 0.43 -12.33
CA LYS A 169 -0.33 1.86 -12.61
C LYS A 169 0.52 2.09 -13.87
N ASP A 170 1.63 1.37 -14.01
CA ASP A 170 2.53 1.49 -15.16
C ASP A 170 1.89 0.97 -16.47
N LEU A 171 1.03 -0.04 -16.43
CA LEU A 171 0.24 -0.47 -17.59
C LEU A 171 -0.67 0.66 -18.09
N VAL A 172 -1.28 1.40 -17.18
CA VAL A 172 -2.12 2.56 -17.55
C VAL A 172 -1.28 3.74 -18.03
N GLU A 173 -0.30 4.17 -17.24
CA GLU A 173 0.44 5.41 -17.48
C GLU A 173 1.48 5.28 -18.61
N LYS A 174 2.15 4.13 -18.73
CA LYS A 174 3.29 3.92 -19.67
C LYS A 174 2.89 3.11 -20.89
N ALA A 175 2.05 2.07 -20.74
CA ALA A 175 1.62 1.22 -21.85
C ALA A 175 0.29 1.69 -22.49
N GLY A 176 -0.39 2.68 -21.90
CA GLY A 176 -1.62 3.25 -22.45
C GLY A 176 -2.86 2.36 -22.31
N TYR A 177 -2.84 1.40 -21.37
CA TYR A 177 -4.00 0.56 -21.08
C TYR A 177 -5.07 1.38 -20.35
N SER A 178 -6.35 1.04 -20.54
CA SER A 178 -7.38 1.48 -19.60
C SER A 178 -7.24 0.73 -18.28
N GLU A 179 -7.86 1.23 -17.20
CA GLU A 179 -7.90 0.52 -15.91
C GLU A 179 -8.45 -0.90 -16.05
N THR A 180 -9.51 -1.06 -16.84
CA THR A 180 -10.11 -2.36 -17.14
C THR A 180 -9.14 -3.29 -17.88
N GLN A 181 -8.41 -2.76 -18.88
CA GLN A 181 -7.41 -3.54 -19.63
C GLN A 181 -6.22 -3.93 -18.76
N ALA A 182 -5.73 -3.03 -17.90
CA ALA A 182 -4.65 -3.31 -16.96
C ALA A 182 -5.04 -4.40 -15.95
N PHE A 183 -6.26 -4.34 -15.41
CA PHE A 183 -6.80 -5.39 -14.54
C PHE A 183 -6.90 -6.74 -15.27
N ASN A 184 -7.47 -6.77 -16.47
CA ASN A 184 -7.59 -7.98 -17.27
C ASN A 184 -6.23 -8.56 -17.64
N ALA A 185 -5.25 -7.71 -17.96
CA ALA A 185 -3.89 -8.15 -18.26
C ALA A 185 -3.22 -8.81 -17.05
N LEU A 186 -3.34 -8.23 -15.87
CA LEU A 186 -2.75 -8.76 -14.65
C LEU A 186 -3.34 -10.11 -14.23
N TYR A 187 -4.67 -10.26 -14.32
CA TYR A 187 -5.36 -11.43 -13.77
C TYR A 187 -5.81 -12.47 -14.78
N GLY A 188 -5.77 -12.16 -16.08
CA GLY A 188 -6.28 -13.04 -17.13
C GLY A 188 -5.34 -13.32 -18.29
N SER A 189 -4.34 -12.47 -18.54
CA SER A 189 -3.50 -12.58 -19.76
C SER A 189 -2.20 -13.34 -19.56
N GLY A 190 -1.92 -13.85 -18.37
CA GLY A 190 -0.73 -14.66 -18.08
C GLY A 190 0.58 -13.87 -18.20
N LEU A 191 0.60 -12.60 -17.78
CA LEU A 191 1.80 -11.78 -17.71
C LEU A 191 2.86 -12.42 -16.82
N LYS A 192 4.12 -12.30 -17.20
CA LYS A 192 5.29 -12.66 -16.39
C LYS A 192 5.96 -11.39 -15.91
N ILE A 193 5.94 -11.17 -14.60
CA ILE A 193 6.51 -9.99 -13.93
C ILE A 193 7.86 -10.40 -13.33
N TYR A 194 8.92 -9.71 -13.72
CA TYR A 194 10.27 -9.92 -13.19
C TYR A 194 10.51 -8.92 -12.06
N THR A 195 10.32 -9.37 -10.83
CA THR A 195 10.44 -8.54 -9.64
C THR A 195 11.90 -8.31 -9.25
N THR A 196 12.15 -7.30 -8.40
CA THR A 196 13.46 -6.98 -7.82
C THR A 196 13.67 -7.61 -6.45
N GLN A 197 12.69 -8.37 -5.94
CA GLN A 197 12.77 -9.02 -4.64
C GLN A 197 13.96 -9.98 -4.56
N ASP A 198 14.74 -9.87 -3.48
CA ASP A 198 15.64 -10.94 -3.07
C ASP A 198 14.91 -11.83 -2.06
N PRO A 199 14.55 -13.08 -2.44
CA PRO A 199 13.77 -13.97 -1.55
C PRO A 199 14.47 -14.29 -0.24
N LYS A 200 15.81 -14.21 -0.18
CA LYS A 200 16.56 -14.47 1.06
C LYS A 200 16.47 -13.29 2.01
N VAL A 201 16.58 -12.08 1.47
CA VAL A 201 16.45 -10.85 2.27
C VAL A 201 15.01 -10.69 2.73
N GLN A 202 14.02 -10.92 1.85
CA GLN A 202 12.60 -10.87 2.22
C GLN A 202 12.26 -11.86 3.32
N LYS A 203 12.74 -13.11 3.21
CA LYS A 203 12.49 -14.14 4.23
C LYS A 203 13.02 -13.74 5.61
N VAL A 204 14.23 -13.18 5.68
CA VAL A 204 14.78 -12.70 6.96
C VAL A 204 13.91 -11.58 7.52
N LEU A 205 13.45 -10.67 6.67
CA LEU A 205 12.59 -9.56 7.08
C LEU A 205 11.24 -10.07 7.62
N ASP A 206 10.61 -11.02 6.95
CA ASP A 206 9.35 -11.63 7.37
C ASP A 206 9.51 -12.35 8.73
N GLU A 207 10.57 -13.14 8.90
CA GLU A 207 10.88 -13.86 10.15
C GLU A 207 11.11 -12.88 11.33
N GLU A 208 11.86 -11.79 11.11
CA GLU A 208 12.15 -10.82 12.17
C GLU A 208 10.93 -9.97 12.55
N PHE A 209 10.05 -9.65 11.61
CA PHE A 209 8.81 -8.90 11.87
C PHE A 209 7.68 -9.76 12.46
N ALA A 210 7.71 -11.06 12.21
CA ALA A 210 6.82 -12.02 12.87
C ALA A 210 7.27 -12.35 14.31
N ASN A 211 8.54 -12.11 14.67
CA ASN A 211 9.08 -12.44 15.98
C ASN A 211 8.69 -11.39 17.04
N PRO A 212 7.81 -11.71 18.00
CA PRO A 212 7.36 -10.75 19.01
C PRO A 212 8.48 -10.26 19.94
N ALA A 213 9.61 -10.98 20.06
CA ALA A 213 10.74 -10.58 20.88
C ALA A 213 11.46 -9.32 20.34
N ASN A 214 11.26 -8.98 19.09
CA ASN A 214 11.82 -7.76 18.47
C ASN A 214 11.00 -6.50 18.75
N PHE A 215 9.84 -6.64 19.40
CA PHE A 215 8.91 -5.55 19.68
C PHE A 215 8.72 -5.34 21.20
N PRO A 216 8.16 -4.19 21.62
CA PRO A 216 7.89 -3.96 23.04
C PRO A 216 7.00 -5.05 23.64
N GLU A 217 7.33 -5.49 24.87
CA GLU A 217 6.56 -6.50 25.62
C GLU A 217 5.11 -6.05 25.89
N LYS A 218 4.92 -4.75 26.13
CA LYS A 218 3.59 -4.15 26.35
C LYS A 218 3.03 -3.67 25.02
N SER A 219 2.41 -4.58 24.31
CA SER A 219 1.62 -4.26 23.13
C SER A 219 0.18 -3.98 23.51
N LYS A 220 -0.51 -3.19 22.70
CA LYS A 220 -1.94 -2.89 22.82
C LYS A 220 -2.66 -3.36 21.58
N ILE A 221 -3.97 -3.43 21.64
CA ILE A 221 -4.84 -3.68 20.50
C ILE A 221 -5.46 -2.35 20.08
N GLY A 222 -5.17 -1.92 18.86
CA GLY A 222 -5.88 -0.83 18.18
C GLY A 222 -7.14 -1.36 17.51
N LEU A 223 -8.13 -0.52 17.38
CA LEU A 223 -9.42 -0.84 16.82
C LEU A 223 -9.68 -0.01 15.56
N GLU A 224 -9.98 -0.69 14.44
CA GLU A 224 -10.67 -0.10 13.30
C GLU A 224 -12.09 -0.65 13.24
N TRP A 225 -13.07 0.23 13.45
CA TRP A 225 -14.48 -0.17 13.53
C TRP A 225 -15.38 0.80 12.77
N ALA A 226 -16.26 0.23 11.97
CA ALA A 226 -17.34 0.94 11.30
C ALA A 226 -18.59 0.06 11.25
N MET A 227 -19.75 0.68 11.38
CA MET A 227 -21.02 -0.01 11.33
C MET A 227 -22.06 0.82 10.58
N SER A 228 -22.84 0.16 9.70
CA SER A 228 -23.99 0.74 9.02
C SER A 228 -25.26 0.01 9.46
N VAL A 229 -26.25 0.76 9.87
CA VAL A 229 -27.56 0.25 10.29
C VAL A 229 -28.62 0.77 9.32
N VAL A 230 -29.35 -0.16 8.69
CA VAL A 230 -30.44 0.16 7.76
C VAL A 230 -31.76 -0.16 8.47
N GLY A 231 -32.54 0.87 8.78
CA GLY A 231 -33.84 0.75 9.42
C GLY A 231 -34.93 0.23 8.48
N GLU A 232 -36.09 -0.19 9.02
CA GLU A 232 -37.25 -0.65 8.24
C GLU A 232 -37.75 0.39 7.21
N ASP A 233 -37.55 1.67 7.49
CA ASP A 233 -37.87 2.79 6.58
C ASP A 233 -36.86 2.96 5.43
N GLY A 234 -35.79 2.16 5.42
CA GLY A 234 -34.70 2.23 4.46
C GLY A 234 -33.70 3.35 4.75
N GLU A 235 -33.81 4.08 5.86
CA GLU A 235 -32.82 5.05 6.28
C GLU A 235 -31.55 4.33 6.75
N THR A 236 -30.38 4.81 6.28
CA THR A 236 -29.07 4.25 6.68
C THR A 236 -28.37 5.20 7.64
N LYS A 237 -27.99 4.69 8.83
CA LYS A 237 -27.15 5.39 9.80
C LYS A 237 -25.78 4.74 9.85
N ASN A 238 -24.72 5.57 9.79
CA ASN A 238 -23.35 5.11 9.83
C ASN A 238 -22.69 5.51 11.16
N TYR A 239 -21.95 4.59 11.74
CA TYR A 239 -21.22 4.75 12.98
C TYR A 239 -19.75 4.41 12.76
N SER A 240 -18.86 5.05 13.51
CA SER A 240 -17.42 4.86 13.36
C SER A 240 -16.71 4.83 14.72
N GLN A 241 -15.47 4.40 14.71
CA GLN A 241 -14.59 4.40 15.89
C GLN A 241 -14.40 5.80 16.49
N GLU A 242 -14.46 6.87 15.68
CA GLU A 242 -14.38 8.26 16.17
C GLU A 242 -15.61 8.61 17.00
N MET A 243 -16.79 8.13 16.57
CA MET A 243 -18.04 8.33 17.33
C MET A 243 -18.01 7.54 18.63
N LEU A 244 -17.51 6.30 18.61
CA LEU A 244 -17.27 5.48 19.79
C LEU A 244 -16.30 6.20 20.76
N SER A 245 -15.17 6.71 20.26
CA SER A 245 -14.22 7.49 21.05
C SER A 245 -14.88 8.73 21.67
N ALA A 246 -15.66 9.47 20.87
CA ALA A 246 -16.37 10.66 21.34
C ALA A 246 -17.39 10.35 22.45
N TYR A 247 -18.05 9.18 22.37
CA TYR A 247 -18.97 8.71 23.41
C TYR A 247 -18.25 8.50 24.75
N PHE A 248 -17.15 7.73 24.78
CA PHE A 248 -16.42 7.47 26.01
C PHE A 248 -15.69 8.71 26.56
N LYS A 249 -15.24 9.62 25.68
CA LYS A 249 -14.62 10.90 26.09
C LYS A 249 -15.57 11.85 26.83
N GLN A 250 -16.87 11.61 26.84
CA GLN A 250 -17.83 12.35 27.66
C GLN A 250 -17.62 12.08 29.18
N THR A 251 -17.16 10.88 29.52
CA THR A 251 -16.93 10.45 30.90
C THR A 251 -15.44 10.36 31.26
N ASP A 252 -14.60 9.99 30.32
CA ASP A 252 -13.15 9.92 30.44
C ASP A 252 -12.48 10.72 29.33
N LYS A 253 -11.99 11.91 29.63
CA LYS A 253 -11.37 12.82 28.65
C LYS A 253 -10.08 12.27 28.01
N ASP A 254 -9.43 11.36 28.73
CA ASP A 254 -8.16 10.75 28.31
C ASP A 254 -8.40 9.37 27.64
N TYR A 255 -9.66 9.03 27.35
CA TYR A 255 -9.99 7.77 26.70
C TYR A 255 -9.31 7.65 25.33
N GLU A 256 -8.60 6.53 25.15
CA GLU A 256 -7.93 6.13 23.91
C GLU A 256 -8.54 4.84 23.36
N ILE A 257 -8.56 4.67 22.03
CA ILE A 257 -9.05 3.43 21.36
C ILE A 257 -7.91 2.41 21.34
N LEU A 258 -7.31 2.15 22.51
CA LEU A 258 -6.23 1.19 22.72
C LEU A 258 -6.56 0.30 23.90
N TYR A 259 -6.60 -0.99 23.68
CA TYR A 259 -7.05 -1.99 24.64
C TYR A 259 -5.93 -2.97 24.99
N ASP A 260 -6.03 -3.67 26.11
CA ASP A 260 -5.07 -4.72 26.46
C ASP A 260 -5.37 -6.02 25.71
N THR A 261 -6.64 -6.27 25.38
CA THR A 261 -7.07 -7.46 24.62
C THR A 261 -8.15 -7.14 23.59
N GLU A 262 -8.37 -8.05 22.64
CA GLU A 262 -9.46 -7.94 21.65
C GLU A 262 -10.84 -8.03 22.34
N GLU A 263 -10.96 -8.81 23.42
CA GLU A 263 -12.20 -8.93 24.19
C GLU A 263 -12.58 -7.59 24.84
N GLU A 264 -11.61 -6.83 25.37
CA GLU A 264 -11.86 -5.48 25.90
C GLU A 264 -12.29 -4.52 24.81
N ALA A 265 -11.66 -4.58 23.63
CA ALA A 265 -12.02 -3.76 22.49
C ALA A 265 -13.45 -4.08 22.02
N ARG A 266 -13.80 -5.39 21.95
CA ARG A 266 -15.15 -5.82 21.58
C ARG A 266 -16.18 -5.38 22.63
N ALA A 267 -15.89 -5.51 23.91
CA ALA A 267 -16.78 -5.05 24.98
C ALA A 267 -17.06 -3.54 24.92
N ALA A 268 -16.06 -2.73 24.51
CA ALA A 268 -16.26 -1.30 24.30
C ALA A 268 -17.21 -1.02 23.12
N ILE A 269 -17.07 -1.76 21.99
CA ILE A 269 -18.01 -1.66 20.87
C ILE A 269 -19.42 -2.02 21.35
N ASP A 270 -19.59 -3.16 21.99
CA ASP A 270 -20.90 -3.66 22.43
C ASP A 270 -21.58 -2.69 23.43
N ALA A 271 -20.79 -2.09 24.35
CA ALA A 271 -21.27 -1.05 25.25
C ALA A 271 -21.78 0.18 24.50
N TYR A 272 -21.05 0.65 23.48
CA TYR A 272 -21.48 1.79 22.67
C TYR A 272 -22.71 1.42 21.81
N VAL A 273 -22.69 0.31 21.12
CA VAL A 273 -23.79 -0.17 20.26
C VAL A 273 -25.09 -0.32 21.04
N SER A 274 -25.03 -0.80 22.30
CA SER A 274 -26.22 -0.92 23.18
C SER A 274 -26.95 0.41 23.41
N THR A 275 -26.28 1.55 23.20
CA THR A 275 -26.86 2.90 23.37
C THR A 275 -27.55 3.42 22.13
N LEU A 276 -27.41 2.75 20.98
CA LEU A 276 -27.88 3.25 19.69
C LEU A 276 -29.34 2.92 19.38
N GLY A 277 -29.97 2.08 20.20
CA GLY A 277 -31.38 1.69 20.05
C GLY A 277 -31.66 0.82 18.82
N ILE A 278 -30.67 0.03 18.39
CA ILE A 278 -30.80 -0.93 17.29
C ILE A 278 -31.73 -2.06 17.71
N THR A 279 -32.61 -2.49 16.82
CA THR A 279 -33.61 -3.55 17.04
C THR A 279 -33.35 -4.75 16.13
N ASP A 280 -34.03 -5.89 16.38
CA ASP A 280 -33.92 -7.08 15.56
C ASP A 280 -34.51 -6.90 14.13
N GLU A 281 -35.22 -5.80 13.88
CA GLU A 281 -35.82 -5.44 12.59
C GLU A 281 -34.84 -4.66 11.70
N ASP A 282 -33.76 -4.11 12.28
CA ASP A 282 -32.73 -3.38 11.56
C ASP A 282 -31.72 -4.34 10.92
N THR A 283 -31.25 -3.98 9.70
CA THR A 283 -30.15 -4.71 9.06
C THR A 283 -28.83 -4.05 9.40
N VAL A 284 -27.92 -4.80 10.03
CA VAL A 284 -26.62 -4.31 10.51
C VAL A 284 -25.50 -4.88 9.64
N TYR A 285 -24.64 -3.98 9.16
CA TYR A 285 -23.37 -4.30 8.50
C TYR A 285 -22.24 -3.76 9.36
N GLU A 286 -21.41 -4.64 9.90
CA GLU A 286 -20.28 -4.27 10.76
C GLU A 286 -18.96 -4.68 10.10
N ARG A 287 -17.98 -3.78 10.15
CA ARG A 287 -16.56 -4.06 9.90
C ARG A 287 -15.80 -3.79 11.18
N CYS A 288 -15.06 -4.77 11.65
CA CYS A 288 -14.23 -4.68 12.84
C CYS A 288 -12.88 -5.35 12.57
N GLU A 289 -11.79 -4.59 12.74
CA GLU A 289 -10.43 -5.10 12.62
C GLU A 289 -9.65 -4.75 13.88
N PHE A 290 -8.98 -5.75 14.45
CA PHE A 290 -8.09 -5.60 15.58
C PHE A 290 -6.64 -5.65 15.12
N THR A 291 -5.86 -4.66 15.51
CA THR A 291 -4.46 -4.54 15.07
C THR A 291 -3.54 -4.34 16.27
N ILE A 292 -2.54 -5.22 16.40
CA ILE A 292 -1.54 -5.08 17.46
C ILE A 292 -0.76 -3.77 17.29
N GLN A 293 -0.55 -3.03 18.39
CA GLN A 293 0.15 -1.76 18.41
C GLN A 293 1.34 -1.80 19.41
N PRO A 294 2.48 -1.11 19.13
CA PRO A 294 2.77 -0.38 17.91
C PRO A 294 2.95 -1.27 16.69
N GLN A 295 2.71 -0.70 15.53
CA GLN A 295 3.00 -1.28 14.22
C GLN A 295 4.43 -0.93 13.76
N ALA A 296 4.85 -1.55 12.65
CA ALA A 296 6.15 -1.27 12.04
C ALA A 296 6.12 -1.50 10.53
N SER A 297 7.03 -0.83 9.83
CA SER A 297 7.32 -1.12 8.41
C SER A 297 8.81 -1.01 8.15
N MET A 298 9.29 -1.72 7.12
CA MET A 298 10.69 -1.64 6.70
C MET A 298 10.81 -1.78 5.18
N VAL A 299 11.72 -1.00 4.61
CA VAL A 299 12.10 -1.06 3.20
C VAL A 299 13.60 -1.28 3.12
N ILE A 300 14.05 -2.19 2.25
CA ILE A 300 15.47 -2.43 1.96
C ILE A 300 15.70 -2.23 0.47
N MET A 301 16.63 -1.33 0.14
CA MET A 301 16.96 -0.96 -1.23
C MET A 301 18.42 -1.25 -1.56
N ASN A 302 18.66 -1.73 -2.77
CA ASN A 302 19.97 -1.68 -3.39
C ASN A 302 20.20 -0.25 -3.88
N GLN A 303 21.04 0.53 -3.16
CA GLN A 303 21.28 1.93 -3.48
C GLN A 303 21.90 2.17 -4.86
N SER A 304 22.61 1.19 -5.42
CA SER A 304 23.29 1.35 -6.70
C SER A 304 22.39 1.09 -7.92
N THR A 305 21.24 0.43 -7.72
CA THR A 305 20.30 0.09 -8.81
C THR A 305 18.92 0.72 -8.64
N GLY A 306 18.60 1.26 -7.45
CA GLY A 306 17.27 1.75 -7.10
C GLY A 306 16.22 0.65 -6.89
N GLU A 307 16.66 -0.60 -6.84
CA GLU A 307 15.78 -1.76 -6.65
C GLU A 307 15.41 -1.91 -5.18
N VAL A 308 14.11 -2.03 -4.90
CA VAL A 308 13.61 -2.49 -3.62
C VAL A 308 13.79 -4.00 -3.58
N VAL A 309 14.63 -4.50 -2.67
CA VAL A 309 14.96 -5.94 -2.59
C VAL A 309 14.11 -6.67 -1.55
N ALA A 310 13.57 -5.94 -0.57
CA ALA A 310 12.61 -6.45 0.40
C ALA A 310 11.76 -5.33 0.97
N MET A 311 10.52 -5.64 1.34
CA MET A 311 9.57 -4.72 1.93
C MET A 311 8.60 -5.44 2.86
N ILE A 312 8.29 -4.83 4.00
CA ILE A 312 7.24 -5.27 4.90
C ILE A 312 6.45 -4.07 5.44
N GLY A 313 5.13 -4.16 5.41
CA GLY A 313 4.22 -3.07 5.77
C GLY A 313 3.46 -3.26 7.08
N GLY A 314 3.80 -4.27 7.88
CA GLY A 314 3.13 -4.53 9.14
C GLY A 314 3.90 -5.44 10.06
N ARG A 315 3.66 -5.32 11.37
CA ARG A 315 4.17 -6.19 12.41
C ARG A 315 3.32 -7.48 12.51
N GLY A 316 3.95 -8.62 12.71
CA GLY A 316 3.30 -9.91 12.82
C GLY A 316 3.07 -10.58 11.46
N GLU A 317 2.38 -11.72 11.47
CA GLU A 317 2.04 -12.43 10.26
C GLU A 317 0.95 -11.67 9.47
N LYS A 318 1.14 -11.57 8.17
CA LYS A 318 0.16 -10.98 7.28
C LYS A 318 -1.04 -11.93 7.12
N THR A 319 -2.24 -11.46 7.43
CA THR A 319 -3.47 -12.27 7.50
C THR A 319 -4.35 -12.21 6.26
N GLY A 320 -4.02 -11.34 5.30
CA GLY A 320 -4.81 -11.17 4.07
C GLY A 320 -4.03 -10.50 2.96
N ASN A 321 -4.52 -10.60 1.73
CA ASN A 321 -3.99 -9.89 0.58
C ASN A 321 -4.51 -8.45 0.54
N ARG A 322 -3.70 -7.52 0.05
CA ARG A 322 -4.01 -6.08 -0.06
C ARG A 322 -4.41 -5.45 1.28
N THR A 323 -3.81 -5.90 2.36
CA THR A 323 -3.87 -5.20 3.65
C THR A 323 -2.97 -3.98 3.62
N LEU A 324 -3.25 -2.99 4.50
CA LEU A 324 -2.52 -1.72 4.58
C LEU A 324 -1.00 -1.93 4.63
N ASN A 325 -0.30 -1.45 3.60
CA ASN A 325 1.16 -1.46 3.52
C ASN A 325 1.74 -0.17 4.11
N ARG A 326 2.15 -0.19 5.37
CA ARG A 326 2.69 0.99 6.05
C ARG A 326 4.06 1.43 5.52
N ALA A 327 4.65 0.68 4.59
CA ALA A 327 5.87 1.08 3.94
C ALA A 327 5.64 2.07 2.77
N SER A 328 4.50 1.97 2.09
CA SER A 328 4.14 2.77 0.90
C SER A 328 2.85 3.57 1.04
N ASP A 329 1.81 2.99 1.68
CA ASP A 329 0.46 3.58 1.67
C ASP A 329 0.24 4.64 2.76
N THR A 330 1.13 4.72 3.75
CA THR A 330 1.01 5.67 4.86
C THR A 330 2.13 6.69 4.87
N CYS A 331 1.78 7.94 5.08
CA CYS A 331 2.72 9.02 5.32
C CYS A 331 2.76 9.34 6.82
N ARG A 332 3.98 9.42 7.39
CA ARG A 332 4.23 9.72 8.81
C ARG A 332 5.30 10.78 8.93
N ASN A 333 5.24 11.58 10.00
CA ASN A 333 6.28 12.56 10.25
C ASN A 333 7.63 11.88 10.52
N PRO A 334 8.67 12.16 9.72
CA PRO A 334 9.95 11.47 9.80
C PRO A 334 10.83 11.92 10.98
N GLY A 335 10.43 12.95 11.69
CA GLY A 335 11.20 13.48 12.80
C GLY A 335 12.62 13.85 12.40
N SER A 336 13.58 13.58 13.27
CA SER A 336 14.98 13.96 13.09
C SER A 336 15.72 13.27 11.95
N THR A 337 15.18 12.24 11.29
CA THR A 337 15.77 11.70 10.06
C THR A 337 15.74 12.75 8.96
N PHE A 338 14.74 13.62 8.94
CA PHE A 338 14.57 14.63 7.91
C PHE A 338 15.64 15.73 7.94
N LYS A 339 16.36 15.92 9.06
CA LYS A 339 17.47 16.88 9.18
C LYS A 339 18.52 16.72 8.08
N VAL A 340 18.80 15.45 7.69
CA VAL A 340 19.83 15.16 6.70
C VAL A 340 19.40 15.64 5.33
N VAL A 341 18.20 15.28 4.89
CA VAL A 341 17.71 15.58 3.54
C VAL A 341 17.15 16.99 3.38
N ALA A 342 16.55 17.57 4.43
CA ALA A 342 15.93 18.90 4.38
C ALA A 342 16.87 20.06 4.75
N ALA A 343 17.88 19.81 5.59
CA ALA A 343 18.77 20.88 6.05
C ALA A 343 20.23 20.68 5.62
N TYR A 344 20.84 19.56 6.00
CA TYR A 344 22.30 19.40 5.82
C TYR A 344 22.68 19.11 4.37
N ALA A 345 21.95 18.27 3.63
CA ALA A 345 22.25 17.99 2.24
C ALA A 345 22.15 19.26 1.36
N PRO A 346 21.05 20.05 1.42
CA PRO A 346 20.98 21.33 0.72
C PRO A 346 22.06 22.32 1.14
N ALA A 347 22.42 22.39 2.44
CA ALA A 347 23.43 23.31 2.92
C ALA A 347 24.84 22.96 2.39
N PHE A 348 25.19 21.68 2.37
CA PHE A 348 26.47 21.23 1.81
C PHE A 348 26.55 21.52 0.33
N GLU A 349 25.46 21.33 -0.41
CA GLU A 349 25.44 21.52 -1.87
C GLU A 349 25.30 22.98 -2.29
N ALA A 350 24.35 23.73 -1.74
CA ALA A 350 24.05 25.08 -2.19
C ALA A 350 24.88 26.16 -1.54
N LEU A 351 25.36 25.97 -0.29
CA LEU A 351 26.10 26.97 0.47
C LEU A 351 27.56 26.64 0.62
N GLY A 352 28.01 25.45 0.16
CA GLY A 352 29.38 24.98 0.37
C GLY A 352 29.70 24.70 1.85
N TYR A 353 28.67 24.42 2.66
CA TYR A 353 28.87 23.97 4.03
C TYR A 353 29.50 22.57 4.05
N GLY A 354 30.08 22.22 5.18
CA GLY A 354 30.68 20.89 5.36
C GLY A 354 30.72 20.47 6.82
N PRO A 355 31.27 19.29 7.12
CA PRO A 355 31.37 18.76 8.47
C PRO A 355 32.02 19.70 9.48
N GLY A 356 33.00 20.48 9.05
CA GLY A 356 33.74 21.46 9.87
C GLY A 356 33.09 22.85 9.98
N THR A 357 32.00 23.11 9.26
CA THR A 357 31.25 24.37 9.38
C THR A 357 30.73 24.52 10.80
N VAL A 358 30.97 25.68 11.41
CA VAL A 358 30.66 25.97 12.81
C VAL A 358 29.45 26.89 12.90
N GLN A 359 28.51 26.55 13.73
CA GLN A 359 27.38 27.40 14.11
C GLN A 359 27.28 27.47 15.64
N TYR A 360 26.66 28.52 16.15
CA TYR A 360 26.42 28.66 17.60
C TYR A 360 25.14 27.98 18.02
N ASP A 361 25.25 26.89 18.76
CA ASP A 361 24.11 26.22 19.42
C ASP A 361 23.74 27.00 20.69
N GLY A 362 22.70 27.80 20.59
CA GLY A 362 22.18 28.67 21.64
C GLY A 362 20.73 29.03 21.37
N PRO A 363 20.09 29.86 22.20
CA PRO A 363 18.69 30.23 22.02
C PRO A 363 18.41 30.70 20.59
N PHE A 364 17.47 30.03 19.93
CA PHE A 364 17.05 30.33 18.56
C PHE A 364 15.52 30.13 18.47
N ALA A 365 14.84 31.01 17.76
CA ALA A 365 13.40 30.93 17.58
C ALA A 365 13.05 30.75 16.10
N TYR A 366 11.92 30.09 15.86
CA TYR A 366 11.34 30.05 14.52
C TYR A 366 10.96 31.46 14.05
N ASN A 367 10.97 31.68 12.74
CA ASN A 367 10.45 32.89 12.12
C ASN A 367 8.99 32.64 11.72
N GLU A 368 8.04 33.27 12.39
CA GLU A 368 6.63 33.16 12.14
C GLU A 368 6.09 34.45 11.49
N GLY A 369 6.13 34.49 10.15
CA GLY A 369 5.65 35.65 9.39
C GLY A 369 6.43 36.95 9.64
N GLY A 370 7.74 36.85 9.83
CA GLY A 370 8.62 37.99 10.13
C GLY A 370 8.65 38.38 11.62
N ARG A 371 7.98 37.62 12.50
CA ARG A 371 8.03 37.78 13.95
C ARG A 371 8.80 36.65 14.60
N GLN A 372 9.36 36.89 15.77
CA GLN A 372 9.98 35.85 16.56
C GLN A 372 8.90 34.90 17.09
N GLY A 373 8.93 33.65 16.64
CA GLY A 373 8.04 32.58 17.07
C GLY A 373 8.55 31.86 18.32
N ARG A 374 8.10 30.64 18.51
CA ARG A 374 8.53 29.77 19.64
C ARG A 374 10.02 29.43 19.55
N LEU A 375 10.63 29.17 20.71
CA LEU A 375 12.03 28.74 20.80
C LEU A 375 12.16 27.29 20.31
N VAL A 376 13.26 27.05 19.58
CA VAL A 376 13.70 25.70 19.22
C VAL A 376 14.44 25.09 20.40
N ASN A 377 13.99 23.94 20.87
CA ASN A 377 14.62 23.23 21.98
C ASN A 377 15.37 22.00 21.46
N ASN A 378 16.58 21.78 21.96
CA ASN A 378 17.27 20.50 21.77
C ASN A 378 16.55 19.40 22.61
N TRP A 379 16.66 18.15 22.17
CA TRP A 379 16.05 17.01 22.84
C TRP A 379 16.73 16.65 24.17
N ASP A 380 18.05 16.91 24.27
CA ASP A 380 18.84 16.67 25.48
C ASP A 380 18.59 17.79 26.50
N LYS A 381 17.77 17.48 27.48
CA LYS A 381 17.41 18.43 28.56
C LYS A 381 18.56 18.69 29.54
N ASN A 382 19.56 17.80 29.62
CA ASN A 382 20.70 17.93 30.53
C ASN A 382 21.77 18.88 29.98
N THR A 383 21.88 18.96 28.64
CA THR A 383 22.81 19.87 27.96
C THR A 383 22.02 20.66 26.92
N GLN A 384 21.29 21.67 27.37
CA GLN A 384 20.36 22.41 26.54
C GLN A 384 21.03 23.06 25.32
N TYR A 385 22.22 23.65 25.51
CA TYR A 385 23.02 24.28 24.45
C TYR A 385 24.50 23.97 24.63
N ARG A 386 25.22 23.84 23.51
CA ARG A 386 26.65 23.48 23.48
C ARG A 386 27.58 24.62 23.05
N GLY A 387 27.01 25.77 22.67
CA GLY A 387 27.82 26.90 22.16
C GLY A 387 28.33 26.65 20.72
N TRP A 388 29.52 27.10 20.42
CA TRP A 388 30.14 26.93 19.10
C TRP A 388 30.34 25.44 18.81
N THR A 389 29.65 24.92 17.78
CA THR A 389 29.55 23.50 17.48
C THR A 389 29.62 23.27 15.98
N THR A 390 30.28 22.21 15.54
CA THR A 390 30.35 21.81 14.13
C THR A 390 29.08 21.16 13.63
N LEU A 391 28.82 21.22 12.31
CA LEU A 391 27.68 20.52 11.72
C LEU A 391 27.80 18.99 11.86
N ARG A 392 29.03 18.43 11.86
CA ARG A 392 29.28 17.03 12.19
C ARG A 392 28.69 16.65 13.55
N GLU A 393 28.99 17.44 14.57
CA GLU A 393 28.46 17.21 15.92
C GLU A 393 26.92 17.40 15.96
N GLY A 394 26.40 18.38 15.20
CA GLY A 394 24.96 18.60 15.03
C GLY A 394 24.22 17.38 14.45
N ILE A 395 24.83 16.72 13.45
CA ILE A 395 24.31 15.47 12.84
C ILE A 395 24.44 14.31 13.82
N THR A 396 25.62 14.10 14.39
CA THR A 396 25.96 13.00 15.32
C THR A 396 25.00 12.96 16.51
N ARG A 397 24.78 14.10 17.15
CA ARG A 397 23.91 14.24 18.33
C ARG A 397 22.47 14.63 18.02
N SER A 398 22.15 14.73 16.74
CA SER A 398 20.78 15.08 16.30
C SER A 398 20.28 16.40 16.91
N MET A 399 21.09 17.46 16.90
CA MET A 399 20.76 18.75 17.53
C MET A 399 19.70 19.51 16.73
N ASN A 400 18.63 19.93 17.38
CA ASN A 400 17.50 20.60 16.73
C ASN A 400 17.86 22.03 16.30
N VAL A 401 18.49 22.80 17.20
CA VAL A 401 18.86 24.19 16.93
C VAL A 401 19.76 24.29 15.72
N MET A 402 20.75 23.40 15.60
CA MET A 402 21.67 23.36 14.46
C MET A 402 20.93 23.11 13.15
N ALA A 403 20.00 22.12 13.12
CA ALA A 403 19.25 21.80 11.92
C ALA A 403 18.33 22.95 11.48
N VAL A 404 17.62 23.59 12.44
CA VAL A 404 16.71 24.71 12.14
C VAL A 404 17.48 25.95 11.67
N LYS A 405 18.66 26.23 12.24
CA LYS A 405 19.55 27.28 11.73
C LYS A 405 20.02 26.97 10.32
N THR A 406 20.44 25.73 10.08
CA THR A 406 20.94 25.32 8.76
C THR A 406 19.87 25.46 7.67
N ILE A 407 18.61 25.02 7.91
CA ILE A 407 17.53 25.23 6.93
C ILE A 407 17.18 26.72 6.78
N THR A 408 17.37 27.52 7.82
CA THR A 408 17.16 28.97 7.74
C THR A 408 18.20 29.61 6.82
N ASP A 409 19.47 29.20 6.93
CA ASP A 409 20.54 29.69 6.05
C ASP A 409 20.31 29.26 4.59
N VAL A 410 19.89 28.02 4.36
CA VAL A 410 19.51 27.48 3.03
C VAL A 410 18.28 28.16 2.46
N THR A 411 17.35 28.53 3.28
CA THR A 411 15.95 28.89 3.09
C THR A 411 15.03 27.66 2.90
N PRO A 412 13.84 27.67 3.50
CA PRO A 412 12.87 26.57 3.33
C PRO A 412 12.49 26.31 1.87
N THR A 413 12.42 27.33 1.02
CA THR A 413 12.10 27.18 -0.41
C THR A 413 13.14 26.33 -1.13
N VAL A 414 14.41 26.63 -0.94
CA VAL A 414 15.51 25.84 -1.54
C VAL A 414 15.53 24.42 -0.95
N ALA A 415 15.26 24.29 0.35
CA ALA A 415 15.19 22.96 0.99
C ALA A 415 14.10 22.09 0.35
N VAL A 416 12.90 22.63 0.10
CA VAL A 416 11.81 21.90 -0.57
C VAL A 416 12.17 21.51 -2.01
N ASP A 417 12.87 22.37 -2.77
CA ASP A 417 13.35 22.00 -4.11
C ASP A 417 14.28 20.78 -4.07
N TYR A 418 15.15 20.69 -3.08
CA TYR A 418 15.98 19.49 -2.88
C TYR A 418 15.17 18.27 -2.48
N LEU A 419 14.15 18.43 -1.61
CA LEU A 419 13.26 17.35 -1.22
C LEU A 419 12.50 16.78 -2.42
N LEU A 420 11.98 17.62 -3.31
CA LEU A 420 11.35 17.19 -4.56
C LEU A 420 12.33 16.41 -5.46
N ARG A 421 13.59 16.87 -5.54
CA ARG A 421 14.64 16.14 -6.27
C ARG A 421 15.04 14.82 -5.62
N PHE A 422 14.89 14.68 -4.29
CA PHE A 422 15.03 13.44 -3.55
C PHE A 422 13.81 12.50 -3.71
N GLY A 423 12.79 12.91 -4.47
CA GLY A 423 11.64 12.08 -4.83
C GLY A 423 10.48 12.11 -3.86
N PHE A 424 10.43 13.05 -2.91
CA PHE A 424 9.26 13.21 -2.04
C PHE A 424 8.07 13.76 -2.82
N THR A 425 6.95 13.06 -2.80
CA THR A 425 5.72 13.42 -3.50
C THR A 425 4.58 13.83 -2.56
N SER A 426 4.72 13.55 -1.27
CA SER A 426 3.70 13.77 -0.23
C SER A 426 3.75 15.17 0.39
N LEU A 427 4.70 16.03 -0.02
CA LEU A 427 4.85 17.38 0.51
C LEU A 427 3.67 18.26 0.13
N GLU A 428 3.18 19.06 1.10
CA GLU A 428 2.17 20.08 0.84
C GLU A 428 2.85 21.34 0.28
N LEU A 429 2.56 21.67 -0.97
CA LEU A 429 3.23 22.78 -1.66
C LEU A 429 2.39 24.05 -1.75
N GLU A 430 1.11 23.99 -1.41
CA GLU A 430 0.16 25.09 -1.56
C GLU A 430 -0.62 25.37 -0.26
N GLY A 431 -1.21 26.55 -0.18
CA GLY A 431 -2.09 26.92 0.91
C GLY A 431 -1.37 27.28 2.23
N PRO A 432 -2.14 27.46 3.31
CA PRO A 432 -1.60 27.97 4.58
C PRO A 432 -0.73 26.96 5.34
N ASN A 433 -0.81 25.68 5.00
CA ASN A 433 -0.08 24.59 5.64
C ASN A 433 1.08 24.08 4.77
N ALA A 434 1.49 24.84 3.75
CA ALA A 434 2.58 24.43 2.88
C ALA A 434 3.90 24.19 3.67
N ASP A 435 4.64 23.18 3.26
CA ASP A 435 5.85 22.70 3.95
C ASP A 435 7.07 23.60 3.75
N TYR A 436 6.90 24.78 3.16
CA TYR A 436 7.94 25.82 3.02
C TYR A 436 8.22 26.53 4.35
N ASN A 437 8.59 25.77 5.36
CA ASN A 437 8.79 26.30 6.70
C ASN A 437 10.02 25.68 7.40
N GLN A 438 10.51 26.33 8.46
CA GLN A 438 11.68 25.89 9.19
C GLN A 438 11.49 24.58 9.95
N SER A 439 10.23 24.19 10.28
CA SER A 439 9.94 22.94 11.01
C SER A 439 10.19 21.70 10.14
N ALA A 440 10.20 21.85 8.82
CA ALA A 440 10.59 20.79 7.89
C ALA A 440 11.98 20.21 8.22
N ALA A 441 12.93 21.03 8.72
CA ALA A 441 14.22 20.54 9.19
C ALA A 441 14.13 19.47 10.27
N LEU A 442 13.05 19.45 11.04
CA LEU A 442 12.79 18.49 12.13
C LEU A 442 11.76 17.43 11.76
N GLY A 443 11.36 17.36 10.49
CA GLY A 443 10.32 16.47 10.00
C GLY A 443 8.90 16.88 10.42
N GLY A 444 8.68 18.15 10.74
CA GLY A 444 7.35 18.71 10.98
C GLY A 444 6.69 19.07 9.66
N LEU A 445 6.09 18.09 9.00
CA LEU A 445 5.42 18.19 7.71
C LEU A 445 3.91 18.07 7.90
N THR A 446 3.17 18.59 6.94
CA THR A 446 1.71 18.55 6.94
C THR A 446 1.18 17.12 6.77
N ASN A 447 1.65 16.41 5.77
CA ASN A 447 1.22 15.03 5.50
C ASN A 447 2.22 13.99 6.01
N GLY A 448 3.48 14.37 6.25
CA GLY A 448 4.57 13.43 6.48
C GLY A 448 5.11 12.82 5.18
N VAL A 449 5.82 11.70 5.29
CA VAL A 449 6.41 10.97 4.15
C VAL A 449 6.23 9.47 4.34
N SER A 450 6.24 8.69 3.24
CA SER A 450 6.26 7.23 3.32
C SER A 450 7.65 6.71 3.66
N ASN A 451 7.72 5.49 4.21
CA ASN A 451 8.99 4.84 4.49
C ASN A 451 9.78 4.60 3.19
N LEU A 452 9.08 4.24 2.12
CA LEU A 452 9.69 4.04 0.80
C LEU A 452 10.36 5.30 0.27
N GLU A 453 9.69 6.47 0.35
CA GLU A 453 10.26 7.75 -0.09
C GLU A 453 11.48 8.14 0.75
N LEU A 454 11.39 7.99 2.07
CA LEU A 454 12.48 8.36 2.97
C LEU A 454 13.70 7.45 2.76
N THR A 455 13.50 6.13 2.65
CA THR A 455 14.57 5.17 2.36
C THR A 455 15.23 5.47 1.01
N ALA A 456 14.44 5.82 -0.02
CA ALA A 456 14.98 6.18 -1.34
C ALA A 456 15.83 7.46 -1.31
N ALA A 457 15.44 8.45 -0.52
CA ALA A 457 16.21 9.67 -0.33
C ALA A 457 17.56 9.38 0.37
N TYR A 458 17.58 8.50 1.35
CA TYR A 458 18.83 8.04 2.00
C TYR A 458 19.67 7.16 1.07
N ALA A 459 19.02 6.30 0.26
CA ALA A 459 19.70 5.52 -0.78
C ALA A 459 20.41 6.43 -1.80
N ALA A 460 19.81 7.58 -2.14
CA ALA A 460 20.46 8.57 -3.01
C ALA A 460 21.76 9.11 -2.41
N ILE A 461 21.79 9.40 -1.10
CA ILE A 461 23.00 9.85 -0.40
C ILE A 461 24.05 8.73 -0.42
N ALA A 462 23.66 7.48 -0.14
CA ALA A 462 24.55 6.31 -0.20
C ALA A 462 25.05 6.04 -1.63
N ASN A 463 24.27 6.41 -2.66
CA ASN A 463 24.57 6.29 -4.08
C ASN A 463 25.21 7.57 -4.65
N LYS A 464 26.18 8.12 -3.97
CA LYS A 464 26.96 9.28 -4.47
C LYS A 464 26.11 10.51 -4.81
N GLY A 465 24.99 10.69 -4.13
CA GLY A 465 24.05 11.79 -4.34
C GLY A 465 23.10 11.64 -5.52
N THR A 466 23.08 10.47 -6.15
CA THR A 466 22.18 10.15 -7.26
C THR A 466 20.93 9.45 -6.73
N TYR A 467 19.80 10.13 -6.78
CA TYR A 467 18.49 9.55 -6.53
C TYR A 467 18.09 8.61 -7.68
N MET A 468 17.59 7.46 -7.31
CA MET A 468 16.95 6.52 -8.22
C MET A 468 15.53 6.28 -7.75
N LYS A 469 14.55 6.45 -8.64
CA LYS A 469 13.15 6.14 -8.34
C LYS A 469 13.03 4.68 -7.93
N PRO A 470 12.40 4.36 -6.79
CA PRO A 470 12.25 2.98 -6.33
C PRO A 470 11.56 2.10 -7.37
N ARG A 471 12.14 0.92 -7.61
CA ARG A 471 11.60 -0.07 -8.54
C ARG A 471 11.37 -1.38 -7.82
N LEU A 472 10.19 -1.97 -8.00
CA LEU A 472 9.85 -3.28 -7.47
C LEU A 472 9.86 -4.37 -8.55
N TYR A 473 9.93 -3.98 -9.84
CA TYR A 473 10.09 -4.89 -10.97
C TYR A 473 11.01 -4.28 -12.02
N THR A 474 11.60 -5.13 -12.87
CA THR A 474 12.48 -4.71 -13.98
C THR A 474 11.77 -4.72 -15.31
N LYS A 475 10.92 -5.72 -15.57
CA LYS A 475 10.15 -5.84 -16.81
C LYS A 475 8.90 -6.70 -16.62
N VAL A 476 7.94 -6.50 -17.52
CA VAL A 476 6.74 -7.35 -17.68
C VAL A 476 6.71 -7.84 -19.11
N VAL A 477 6.49 -9.14 -19.30
CA VAL A 477 6.35 -9.75 -20.64
C VAL A 477 5.01 -10.50 -20.75
N ASP A 478 4.46 -10.55 -21.96
CA ASP A 478 3.26 -11.32 -22.26
C ASP A 478 3.57 -12.83 -22.48
N ASN A 479 2.55 -13.62 -22.79
CA ASN A 479 2.69 -15.06 -23.06
C ASN A 479 3.53 -15.38 -24.29
N ASP A 480 3.59 -14.47 -25.25
CA ASP A 480 4.38 -14.62 -26.49
C ASP A 480 5.85 -14.19 -26.29
N GLY A 481 6.17 -13.64 -25.11
CA GLY A 481 7.50 -13.18 -24.74
C GLY A 481 7.79 -11.73 -25.15
N ASN A 482 6.80 -10.97 -25.63
CA ASN A 482 6.96 -9.56 -25.93
C ASN A 482 7.05 -8.75 -24.65
N VAL A 483 7.92 -7.75 -24.62
CA VAL A 483 8.05 -6.83 -23.49
C VAL A 483 6.89 -5.83 -23.52
N VAL A 484 6.00 -5.91 -22.51
CA VAL A 484 4.88 -4.99 -22.32
C VAL A 484 5.32 -3.75 -21.55
N LEU A 485 6.12 -3.94 -20.50
CA LEU A 485 6.74 -2.87 -19.72
C LEU A 485 8.22 -3.14 -19.54
N ASP A 486 9.05 -2.13 -19.79
CA ASP A 486 10.49 -2.11 -19.50
C ASP A 486 10.76 -0.99 -18.50
N ASN A 487 10.97 -1.36 -17.23
CA ASN A 487 11.10 -0.42 -16.12
C ASN A 487 12.57 -0.07 -15.89
N GLN A 488 13.14 0.75 -16.78
CA GLN A 488 14.51 1.24 -16.68
C GLN A 488 14.69 2.21 -15.48
N PRO A 489 15.90 2.29 -14.90
CA PRO A 489 16.17 3.23 -13.82
C PRO A 489 15.95 4.69 -14.22
N GLU A 490 15.08 5.39 -13.49
CA GLU A 490 14.94 6.85 -13.56
C GLU A 490 15.86 7.48 -12.52
N THR A 491 16.79 8.36 -12.93
CA THR A 491 17.83 8.89 -12.05
C THR A 491 17.88 10.42 -12.05
N THR A 492 18.19 10.99 -10.89
CA THR A 492 18.41 12.44 -10.72
C THR A 492 19.62 12.68 -9.81
N GLN A 493 20.62 13.43 -10.28
CA GLN A 493 21.71 13.89 -9.43
C GLN A 493 21.18 15.00 -8.52
N VAL A 494 21.04 14.73 -7.24
CA VAL A 494 20.47 15.68 -6.26
C VAL A 494 21.57 16.52 -5.62
N ILE A 495 22.63 15.86 -5.15
CA ILE A 495 23.82 16.49 -4.58
C ILE A 495 25.08 15.86 -5.21
N SER A 496 26.19 16.55 -5.15
CA SER A 496 27.47 16.04 -5.65
C SER A 496 27.97 14.82 -4.88
N GLU A 497 28.79 13.98 -5.54
CA GLU A 497 29.40 12.79 -4.91
C GLU A 497 30.20 13.17 -3.66
N GLN A 498 30.91 14.30 -3.69
CA GLN A 498 31.70 14.80 -2.59
C GLN A 498 30.83 15.11 -1.36
N ASN A 499 29.72 15.80 -1.55
CA ASN A 499 28.81 16.17 -0.47
C ASN A 499 28.06 14.97 0.06
N ALA A 500 27.68 14.03 -0.80
CA ALA A 500 27.09 12.75 -0.40
C ALA A 500 28.08 11.96 0.49
N TRP A 501 29.35 11.88 0.09
CA TRP A 501 30.39 11.22 0.87
C TRP A 501 30.58 11.88 2.25
N LEU A 502 30.62 13.22 2.31
CA LEU A 502 30.76 13.97 3.57
C LEU A 502 29.57 13.71 4.51
N LEU A 503 28.34 13.63 3.97
CA LEU A 503 27.15 13.31 4.76
C LEU A 503 27.19 11.87 5.30
N VAL A 504 27.55 10.89 4.46
CA VAL A 504 27.72 9.50 4.91
C VAL A 504 28.79 9.42 6.00
N ASP A 505 29.90 10.17 5.86
CA ASP A 505 30.96 10.20 6.85
C ASP A 505 30.50 10.78 8.20
N CYS A 506 29.69 11.84 8.19
CA CYS A 506 29.03 12.36 9.40
C CYS A 506 28.05 11.35 10.00
N MET A 507 27.29 10.64 9.17
CA MET A 507 26.30 9.65 9.62
C MET A 507 26.95 8.38 10.19
N LYS A 508 28.20 8.06 9.84
CA LYS A 508 28.96 7.01 10.54
C LYS A 508 29.13 7.33 12.03
N ASP A 509 29.30 8.60 12.37
CA ASP A 509 29.44 9.02 13.77
C ASP A 509 28.12 8.92 14.55
N VAL A 510 26.96 8.99 13.89
CA VAL A 510 25.67 8.71 14.52
C VAL A 510 25.60 7.27 15.06
N VAL A 511 26.22 6.32 14.36
CA VAL A 511 26.24 4.89 14.75
C VAL A 511 27.47 4.55 15.59
N ASN A 512 28.64 5.09 15.27
CA ASN A 512 29.91 4.66 15.85
C ASN A 512 30.61 5.70 16.74
N GLY A 513 30.20 6.98 16.63
CA GLY A 513 30.82 8.10 17.33
C GLY A 513 30.38 8.25 18.79
N ALA A 514 31.20 8.94 19.57
CA ALA A 514 30.86 9.27 20.95
C ALA A 514 29.65 10.22 21.01
N GLY A 515 28.59 9.81 21.68
CA GLY A 515 27.32 10.54 21.77
C GLY A 515 26.42 10.41 20.53
N GLY A 516 26.75 9.49 19.63
CA GLY A 516 25.88 9.12 18.52
C GLY A 516 24.57 8.49 18.99
N THR A 517 23.47 8.86 18.35
CA THR A 517 22.12 8.44 18.75
C THR A 517 21.73 7.05 18.24
N GLY A 518 22.49 6.49 17.27
CA GLY A 518 22.18 5.23 16.58
C GLY A 518 23.09 4.07 16.94
N SER A 519 23.75 4.07 18.10
CA SER A 519 24.77 3.07 18.48
C SER A 519 24.27 1.62 18.49
N LYS A 520 22.96 1.40 18.69
CA LYS A 520 22.33 0.07 18.64
C LYS A 520 22.29 -0.52 17.22
N ALA A 521 22.42 0.29 16.18
CA ALA A 521 22.41 -0.15 14.78
C ALA A 521 23.80 -0.56 14.28
N ARG A 522 24.82 -0.61 15.17
CA ARG A 522 26.18 -1.01 14.79
C ARG A 522 26.21 -2.49 14.39
N ILE A 523 26.82 -2.76 13.23
CA ILE A 523 27.05 -4.11 12.72
C ILE A 523 28.56 -4.41 12.87
N SER A 524 28.88 -5.51 13.58
CA SER A 524 30.29 -5.91 13.77
C SER A 524 30.93 -6.28 12.42
N GLY A 525 32.10 -5.73 12.13
CA GLY A 525 32.84 -6.01 10.90
C GLY A 525 32.32 -5.31 9.65
N MET A 526 31.29 -4.45 9.76
CA MET A 526 30.74 -3.72 8.62
C MET A 526 30.60 -2.23 8.93
N THR A 527 31.00 -1.37 7.98
CA THR A 527 30.75 0.06 8.08
C THR A 527 29.24 0.32 7.99
N THR A 528 28.69 0.96 9.01
CA THR A 528 27.30 1.36 9.08
C THR A 528 27.23 2.86 9.31
N ALA A 529 26.40 3.55 8.52
CA ALA A 529 26.03 4.94 8.70
C ALA A 529 24.52 5.03 8.83
N GLY A 530 23.99 6.06 9.45
CA GLY A 530 22.54 6.21 9.56
C GLY A 530 22.10 7.41 10.37
N LYS A 531 20.78 7.54 10.53
CA LYS A 531 20.17 8.61 11.29
C LYS A 531 18.92 8.11 12.02
N THR A 532 18.79 8.45 13.28
CA THR A 532 17.60 8.22 14.09
C THR A 532 16.57 9.33 13.90
N GLY A 533 15.30 9.00 13.96
CA GLY A 533 14.17 9.90 14.00
C GLY A 533 13.25 9.59 15.17
N THR A 534 12.68 10.61 15.76
CA THR A 534 11.65 10.49 16.80
C THR A 534 10.78 11.73 16.73
N THR A 535 9.47 11.54 16.71
CA THR A 535 8.50 12.64 16.77
C THR A 535 8.12 12.96 18.21
N SER A 536 7.37 14.04 18.41
CA SER A 536 6.87 14.45 19.73
C SER A 536 6.06 13.30 20.37
N LYS A 537 6.22 13.11 21.66
CA LYS A 537 5.58 12.03 22.45
C LYS A 537 5.99 10.60 22.03
N ASN A 538 7.00 10.43 21.16
CA ASN A 538 7.48 9.16 20.62
C ASN A 538 6.40 8.39 19.80
N VAL A 539 5.49 9.10 19.16
CA VAL A 539 4.42 8.49 18.34
C VAL A 539 5.00 7.76 17.14
N ASP A 540 6.06 8.34 16.52
CA ASP A 540 6.80 7.74 15.42
C ASP A 540 8.27 7.65 15.79
N VAL A 541 8.86 6.50 15.56
CA VAL A 541 10.28 6.21 15.75
C VAL A 541 10.86 5.68 14.44
N TRP A 542 11.97 6.27 14.00
CA TRP A 542 12.59 5.98 12.72
C TRP A 542 14.07 5.67 12.84
N PHE A 543 14.57 4.84 11.96
CA PHE A 543 15.98 4.72 11.69
C PHE A 543 16.21 4.50 10.20
N GLU A 544 16.99 5.40 9.59
CA GLU A 544 17.50 5.25 8.24
C GLU A 544 18.96 4.84 8.32
N GLY A 545 19.27 3.66 7.83
CA GLY A 545 20.61 3.07 7.90
C GLY A 545 21.14 2.63 6.55
N MET A 546 22.45 2.70 6.38
CA MET A 546 23.11 2.24 5.16
C MET A 546 24.40 1.49 5.48
N THR A 547 24.66 0.49 4.66
CA THR A 547 25.90 -0.24 4.54
C THR A 547 26.49 0.02 3.15
N PRO A 548 27.69 -0.51 2.80
CA PRO A 548 28.18 -0.40 1.42
C PRO A 548 27.30 -1.08 0.36
N TYR A 549 26.31 -1.89 0.77
CA TYR A 549 25.49 -2.72 -0.13
C TYR A 549 24.03 -2.28 -0.21
N TYR A 550 23.44 -1.97 0.93
CA TYR A 550 22.00 -1.71 1.06
C TYR A 550 21.75 -0.48 1.93
N THR A 551 20.67 0.22 1.59
CA THR A 551 20.03 1.22 2.45
C THR A 551 18.71 0.64 2.97
N ALA A 552 18.45 0.82 4.26
CA ALA A 552 17.26 0.30 4.92
C ALA A 552 16.63 1.35 5.83
N GLY A 553 15.33 1.54 5.66
CA GLY A 553 14.51 2.40 6.50
C GLY A 553 13.51 1.60 7.32
N ILE A 554 13.46 1.86 8.63
CA ILE A 554 12.48 1.27 9.53
C ILE A 554 11.68 2.36 10.22
N TRP A 555 10.36 2.17 10.24
CA TRP A 555 9.41 2.93 11.05
C TRP A 555 8.77 2.01 12.09
N VAL A 556 8.59 2.54 13.30
CA VAL A 556 7.79 1.93 14.36
C VAL A 556 6.91 3.01 14.97
N GLY A 557 5.62 2.76 15.10
CA GLY A 557 4.69 3.74 15.64
C GLY A 557 3.27 3.22 15.79
N TYR A 558 2.37 4.11 16.16
CA TYR A 558 0.96 3.79 16.28
C TYR A 558 0.22 4.20 15.00
N ASP A 559 -0.73 3.38 14.53
CA ASP A 559 -1.52 3.68 13.33
C ASP A 559 -2.28 4.99 13.46
N ASN A 560 -2.81 5.25 14.63
CA ASN A 560 -3.44 6.52 14.94
C ASN A 560 -2.49 7.40 15.79
N SER A 561 -2.17 8.59 15.31
CA SER A 561 -1.32 9.57 16.02
C SER A 561 -1.99 10.21 17.24
N GLY A 562 -3.26 9.94 17.46
CA GLY A 562 -4.02 10.36 18.62
C GLY A 562 -3.95 9.42 19.82
N TYR A 563 -3.21 8.30 19.69
CA TYR A 563 -2.96 7.34 20.77
C TYR A 563 -1.86 7.81 21.70
#